data_86ec9c46cbc944f082e77c10d6857d28
#
_entry.id   86ec9c46cbc944f082e77c10d6857d28
#
_cell.length_a   1.000
_cell.length_b   1.000
_cell.length_c   1.000
_cell.angle_alpha   90.00
_cell.angle_beta   90.00
_cell.angle_gamma   90.00
#
_symmetry.space_group_name_H-M   'P 1'
#
loop_
_entity.id
_entity.type
_entity.pdbx_description
1 polymer ?
#
loop_
_entity_poly.entity_id
_entity_poly.type
_entity_poly.pdbx_seq_one_letter_code
_entity_poly.pdbx_strand_id
1 'polypeptide(L)'
;MKSLKIGIMLLFMVKVGSAQYSLTFCENVNGEGKAQHPSNSFMISPNGSALKFLVKGDEGFKTEKLDYRIFYINDSGKEEEISKLPQKLEPNWTFTWKEVVFFDSGNYRVKVYDGNGTYLTSANVNVKQQ
;
A
#
# COMPACT_ATOMS: atom_id res chain seq x y z
N MET A 1 34.55 16.79 -15.64
CA MET A 1 34.11 16.47 -15.49
C MET A 1 33.55 16.51 -15.48
N LYS A 2 33.50 16.34 -15.44
CA LYS A 2 32.87 16.18 -15.23
C LYS A 2 32.06 16.02 -15.09
N SER A 3 31.88 15.82 -15.05
CA SER A 3 31.01 15.52 -14.84
C SER A 3 30.32 15.46 -14.63
N LEU A 4 30.34 15.40 -14.48
CA LEU A 4 29.62 15.21 -14.10
C LEU A 4 28.80 15.42 -13.95
N LYS A 5 28.96 15.53 -13.98
CA LYS A 5 28.12 15.72 -13.62
C LYS A 5 27.20 15.64 -13.95
N ILE A 6 26.99 15.46 -14.37
CA ILE A 6 26.04 15.25 -14.52
C ILE A 6 25.33 14.75 -14.45
N GLY A 7 25.36 14.46 -14.58
CA GLY A 7 24.66 13.77 -14.37
C GLY A 7 24.07 13.87 -13.53
N ILE A 8 24.17 14.06 -13.00
CA ILE A 8 23.56 14.13 -12.15
C ILE A 8 22.49 14.63 -12.18
N MET A 9 22.37 15.03 -12.39
CA MET A 9 21.42 15.43 -12.28
C MET A 9 20.49 15.07 -12.90
N LEU A 10 20.39 14.80 -13.48
CA LEU A 10 19.57 14.46 -13.98
C LEU A 10 18.88 13.69 -13.69
N LEU A 11 18.94 13.45 -13.51
CA LEU A 11 18.47 12.69 -13.12
C LEU A 11 17.51 12.82 -12.30
N PHE A 12 17.34 13.23 -11.77
CA PHE A 12 16.61 13.29 -10.85
C PHE A 12 15.33 13.80 -11.00
N MET A 13 14.96 14.39 -11.79
CA MET A 13 13.80 14.87 -11.98
C MET A 13 12.83 13.92 -12.24
N VAL A 14 13.21 12.97 -12.74
CA VAL A 14 12.37 11.97 -13.02
C VAL A 14 11.64 11.53 -11.91
N LYS A 15 12.25 11.32 -10.87
CA LYS A 15 11.64 10.82 -9.83
C LYS A 15 10.81 11.74 -9.19
N VAL A 16 10.91 12.88 -9.49
CA VAL A 16 10.10 13.85 -8.89
C VAL A 16 8.67 13.58 -9.12
N GLY A 17 8.29 13.22 -10.29
CA GLY A 17 6.90 13.00 -10.58
C GLY A 17 6.38 11.69 -10.08
N SER A 18 7.23 10.89 -9.48
CA SER A 18 6.74 9.61 -9.02
C SER A 18 6.61 9.63 -7.53
N ALA A 19 6.38 8.51 -6.93
CA ALA A 19 6.31 8.36 -5.51
C ALA A 19 5.27 9.22 -4.87
N GLN A 20 4.20 9.41 -5.55
CA GLN A 20 3.11 10.20 -5.04
C GLN A 20 2.13 9.39 -4.23
N TYR A 21 2.31 8.10 -4.16
CA TYR A 21 1.37 7.21 -3.48
C TYR A 21 1.99 6.60 -2.24
N SER A 22 1.17 6.41 -1.22
CA SER A 22 1.62 5.74 0.00
C SER A 22 0.54 4.77 0.46
N LEU A 23 0.97 3.71 1.14
CA LEU A 23 0.09 2.72 1.73
C LEU A 23 0.43 2.62 3.21
N THR A 24 -0.58 2.81 4.05
CA THR A 24 -0.44 2.73 5.50
C THR A 24 -1.46 1.72 6.03
N PHE A 25 -1.04 0.88 6.96
CA PHE A 25 -1.95 -0.03 7.66
C PHE A 25 -2.32 0.61 8.98
N CYS A 26 -3.60 0.56 9.33
CA CYS A 26 -4.08 1.21 10.54
C CYS A 26 -5.35 0.56 11.02
N GLU A 27 -5.78 0.94 12.23
CA GLU A 27 -7.01 0.42 12.78
C GLU A 27 -8.22 1.19 12.26
N ASN A 28 -8.03 2.46 11.98
CA ASN A 28 -9.13 3.29 11.50
C ASN A 28 -8.61 4.46 10.69
N VAL A 29 -9.51 5.09 9.94
CA VAL A 29 -9.19 6.28 9.13
C VAL A 29 -10.27 7.31 9.43
N ASN A 30 -9.86 8.56 9.72
CA ASN A 30 -10.84 9.61 9.97
C ASN A 30 -11.33 10.23 8.66
N GLY A 31 -12.26 11.16 8.76
CA GLY A 31 -12.86 11.76 7.57
C GLY A 31 -11.93 12.60 6.73
N GLU A 32 -10.74 12.93 7.26
CA GLU A 32 -9.75 13.70 6.54
C GLU A 32 -8.65 12.83 5.94
N GLY A 33 -8.83 11.52 5.99
CA GLY A 33 -7.82 10.62 5.45
C GLY A 33 -6.62 10.40 6.34
N LYS A 34 -6.79 10.59 7.66
CA LYS A 34 -5.71 10.41 8.59
C LYS A 34 -5.78 9.06 9.24
N ALA A 35 -4.69 8.34 9.26
CA ALA A 35 -4.63 7.03 9.88
C ALA A 35 -4.68 7.14 11.41
N GLN A 36 -5.45 6.27 12.03
CA GLN A 36 -5.51 6.17 13.49
C GLN A 36 -4.89 4.84 13.88
N HIS A 37 -3.93 4.89 14.78
CA HIS A 37 -3.14 3.74 15.23
C HIS A 37 -2.44 3.04 14.07
N PRO A 38 -1.66 3.79 13.28
CA PRO A 38 -0.92 3.17 12.18
C PRO A 38 0.23 2.32 12.72
N SER A 39 0.53 1.23 12.03
CA SER A 39 1.61 0.34 12.41
C SER A 39 1.93 -0.59 11.26
N ASN A 40 3.07 -1.26 11.31
CA ASN A 40 3.36 -2.36 10.41
C ASN A 40 3.26 -3.70 11.12
N SER A 41 2.80 -3.73 12.36
CA SER A 41 2.68 -4.96 13.12
C SER A 41 1.41 -4.91 13.96
N PHE A 42 0.58 -5.93 13.83
CA PHE A 42 -0.71 -5.96 14.51
C PHE A 42 -0.94 -7.31 15.17
N MET A 43 -1.64 -7.27 16.32
CA MET A 43 -2.13 -8.49 16.94
C MET A 43 -3.57 -8.66 16.51
N ILE A 44 -3.94 -9.88 16.14
CA ILE A 44 -5.30 -10.17 15.73
C ILE A 44 -5.90 -11.22 16.66
N SER A 45 -7.22 -11.21 16.78
CA SER A 45 -7.90 -12.20 17.59
C SER A 45 -7.92 -13.55 16.84
N PRO A 46 -8.14 -14.65 17.55
CA PRO A 46 -8.20 -15.96 16.88
C PRO A 46 -9.27 -16.06 15.81
N ASN A 47 -10.31 -15.25 15.91
CA ASN A 47 -11.40 -15.26 14.92
C ASN A 47 -11.18 -14.26 13.80
N GLY A 48 -10.01 -13.64 13.75
CA GLY A 48 -9.70 -12.66 12.73
C GLY A 48 -9.92 -11.24 13.20
N SER A 49 -9.21 -10.30 12.62
CA SER A 49 -9.37 -8.88 12.89
C SER A 49 -9.24 -8.09 11.61
N ALA A 50 -9.94 -6.97 11.55
CA ALA A 50 -9.94 -6.11 10.39
C ALA A 50 -8.85 -5.06 10.53
N LEU A 51 -8.13 -4.82 9.45
CA LEU A 51 -7.21 -3.71 9.32
C LEU A 51 -7.67 -2.86 8.16
N LYS A 52 -7.32 -1.59 8.20
CA LYS A 52 -7.61 -0.70 7.07
C LYS A 52 -6.34 -0.40 6.32
N PHE A 53 -6.43 -0.54 5.00
CA PHE A 53 -5.35 -0.20 4.09
C PHE A 53 -5.65 1.21 3.59
N LEU A 54 -4.90 2.20 4.05
CA LEU A 54 -5.10 3.59 3.63
C LEU A 54 -4.12 3.90 2.52
N VAL A 55 -4.64 4.29 1.36
CA VAL A 55 -3.81 4.68 0.22
C VAL A 55 -4.03 6.17 -0.02
N LYS A 56 -2.94 6.91 -0.16
CA LYS A 56 -2.97 8.33 -0.48
C LYS A 56 -2.26 8.60 -1.78
N GLY A 57 -2.83 9.49 -2.58
CA GLY A 57 -2.20 9.95 -3.81
C GLY A 57 -2.24 11.46 -3.84
N ASP A 58 -1.07 12.09 -3.76
CA ASP A 58 -0.97 13.54 -3.56
C ASP A 58 -1.71 14.39 -4.59
N GLU A 59 -1.76 13.93 -5.82
CA GLU A 59 -2.36 14.69 -6.90
C GLU A 59 -3.61 14.03 -7.46
N GLY A 60 -4.25 13.20 -6.66
CA GLY A 60 -5.40 12.43 -7.11
C GLY A 60 -4.97 11.10 -7.71
N PHE A 61 -5.88 10.15 -7.71
CA PHE A 61 -5.54 8.81 -8.18
C PHE A 61 -5.46 8.70 -9.69
N LYS A 62 -6.25 9.50 -10.39
CA LYS A 62 -6.26 9.52 -11.87
C LYS A 62 -6.62 8.16 -12.46
N THR A 63 -7.34 7.37 -11.69
CA THR A 63 -7.84 6.06 -12.10
C THR A 63 -9.17 5.84 -11.39
N GLU A 64 -10.00 4.97 -11.91
CA GLU A 64 -11.30 4.68 -11.31
C GLU A 64 -11.29 3.38 -10.52
N LYS A 65 -10.15 2.74 -10.43
CA LYS A 65 -10.05 1.46 -9.74
C LYS A 65 -8.67 1.26 -9.19
N LEU A 66 -8.61 0.64 -8.02
CA LEU A 66 -7.36 0.13 -7.46
C LEU A 66 -7.49 -1.38 -7.32
N ASP A 67 -6.37 -2.08 -7.47
CA ASP A 67 -6.27 -3.49 -7.16
C ASP A 67 -5.24 -3.65 -6.06
N TYR A 68 -5.64 -4.28 -4.97
CA TYR A 68 -4.74 -4.63 -3.88
C TYR A 68 -4.37 -6.09 -4.05
N ARG A 69 -3.08 -6.38 -4.15
CA ARG A 69 -2.60 -7.76 -4.23
C ARG A 69 -1.86 -8.08 -2.96
N ILE A 70 -2.30 -9.11 -2.27
CA ILE A 70 -1.74 -9.49 -0.98
C ILE A 70 -0.89 -10.73 -1.18
N PHE A 71 0.36 -10.65 -0.73
CA PHE A 71 1.32 -11.74 -0.85
C PHE A 71 1.71 -12.21 0.53
N TYR A 72 1.73 -13.51 0.74
CA TYR A 72 2.27 -14.11 1.94
C TYR A 72 3.77 -14.30 1.73
N ILE A 73 4.58 -13.90 2.70
CA ILE A 73 6.03 -14.03 2.61
C ILE A 73 6.42 -15.19 3.52
N ASN A 74 6.93 -16.28 2.94
CA ASN A 74 7.27 -17.44 3.73
C ASN A 74 8.64 -17.25 4.41
N ASP A 75 9.06 -18.26 5.19
CA ASP A 75 10.29 -18.17 5.97
C ASP A 75 11.54 -18.00 5.12
N SER A 76 11.50 -18.41 3.86
CA SER A 76 12.65 -18.22 2.98
C SER A 76 12.59 -16.91 2.23
N GLY A 77 11.60 -16.07 2.51
CA GLY A 77 11.44 -14.77 1.86
C GLY A 77 10.71 -14.81 0.54
N LYS A 78 10.16 -15.97 0.17
CA LYS A 78 9.46 -16.10 -1.09
C LYS A 78 8.02 -15.61 -0.96
N GLU A 79 7.56 -14.89 -1.96
CA GLU A 79 6.21 -14.32 -1.97
C GLU A 79 5.24 -15.23 -2.70
N GLU A 80 4.06 -15.36 -2.15
CA GLU A 80 2.99 -16.13 -2.78
C GLU A 80 1.75 -15.27 -2.76
N GLU A 81 1.17 -14.99 -3.92
CA GLU A 81 -0.04 -14.18 -3.98
C GLU A 81 -1.21 -14.97 -3.44
N ILE A 82 -1.89 -14.42 -2.44
CA ILE A 82 -3.00 -15.11 -1.79
C ILE A 82 -4.33 -14.42 -1.99
N SER A 83 -4.33 -13.17 -2.44
CA SER A 83 -5.58 -12.44 -2.60
C SER A 83 -5.41 -11.27 -3.55
N LYS A 84 -6.50 -10.93 -4.25
CA LYS A 84 -6.54 -9.80 -5.15
C LYS A 84 -7.88 -9.13 -4.93
N LEU A 85 -7.84 -7.88 -4.47
CA LEU A 85 -9.05 -7.19 -4.04
C LEU A 85 -9.21 -5.91 -4.84
N PRO A 86 -10.28 -5.79 -5.64
CA PRO A 86 -10.52 -4.55 -6.38
C PRO A 86 -11.26 -3.54 -5.51
N GLN A 87 -11.09 -2.27 -5.85
CA GLN A 87 -11.82 -1.20 -5.19
C GLN A 87 -12.11 -0.11 -6.20
N LYS A 88 -13.37 0.32 -6.29
CA LYS A 88 -13.74 1.43 -7.14
C LYS A 88 -13.48 2.74 -6.41
N LEU A 89 -13.12 3.78 -7.15
CA LEU A 89 -12.92 5.09 -6.59
C LEU A 89 -13.12 6.16 -7.65
N GLU A 90 -13.16 7.42 -7.22
CA GLU A 90 -13.23 8.55 -8.14
C GLU A 90 -11.83 9.04 -8.44
N PRO A 91 -11.52 9.37 -9.69
CA PRO A 91 -10.15 9.74 -10.06
C PRO A 91 -9.60 10.96 -9.34
N ASN A 92 -10.45 11.85 -8.87
CA ASN A 92 -10.00 13.06 -8.19
C ASN A 92 -9.83 12.89 -6.68
N TRP A 93 -10.13 11.72 -6.14
CA TRP A 93 -9.89 11.47 -4.73
C TRP A 93 -8.39 11.47 -4.47
N THR A 94 -7.99 11.94 -3.28
CA THR A 94 -6.60 11.94 -2.87
C THR A 94 -6.31 10.90 -1.79
N PHE A 95 -7.35 10.28 -1.25
CA PHE A 95 -7.16 9.13 -0.37
C PHE A 95 -8.37 8.21 -0.46
N THR A 96 -8.13 6.96 -0.14
CA THR A 96 -9.18 5.97 0.00
C THR A 96 -8.67 4.89 0.95
N TRP A 97 -9.58 4.07 1.48
CA TRP A 97 -9.16 2.97 2.32
C TRP A 97 -10.03 1.76 2.06
N LYS A 98 -9.48 0.60 2.36
CA LYS A 98 -10.19 -0.65 2.21
C LYS A 98 -10.00 -1.48 3.47
N GLU A 99 -11.08 -2.05 3.98
CA GLU A 99 -11.01 -2.89 5.16
C GLU A 99 -10.74 -4.33 4.73
N VAL A 100 -9.75 -4.94 5.37
CA VAL A 100 -9.35 -6.31 5.04
C VAL A 100 -9.23 -7.10 6.34
N VAL A 101 -9.83 -8.28 6.39
CA VAL A 101 -9.80 -9.12 7.58
C VAL A 101 -8.68 -10.14 7.43
N PHE A 102 -7.82 -10.21 8.44
CA PHE A 102 -6.75 -11.21 8.50
C PHE A 102 -7.12 -12.27 9.53
N PHE A 103 -6.97 -13.53 9.13
CA PHE A 103 -7.26 -14.66 10.00
C PHE A 103 -6.01 -15.39 10.46
N ASP A 104 -4.92 -15.28 9.70
CA ASP A 104 -3.71 -16.06 9.95
C ASP A 104 -2.53 -15.14 10.24
N SER A 105 -1.70 -15.53 11.18
CA SER A 105 -0.47 -14.82 11.44
C SER A 105 0.49 -14.99 10.27
N GLY A 106 1.38 -14.04 10.11
CA GLY A 106 2.39 -14.11 9.08
C GLY A 106 2.91 -12.75 8.68
N ASN A 107 3.85 -12.76 7.76
CA ASN A 107 4.37 -11.56 7.12
C ASN A 107 3.74 -11.46 5.76
N TYR A 108 3.21 -10.28 5.47
CA TYR A 108 2.52 -10.06 4.20
C TYR A 108 3.07 -8.81 3.51
N ARG A 109 3.05 -8.83 2.20
CA ARG A 109 3.33 -7.64 1.40
C ARG A 109 2.07 -7.31 0.62
N VAL A 110 1.66 -6.06 0.69
CA VAL A 110 0.50 -5.60 -0.07
C VAL A 110 1.00 -4.66 -1.15
N LYS A 111 0.64 -4.97 -2.41
CA LYS A 111 1.01 -4.14 -3.55
C LYS A 111 -0.26 -3.54 -4.12
N VAL A 112 -0.22 -2.26 -4.44
CA VAL A 112 -1.38 -1.54 -4.96
C VAL A 112 -1.11 -1.15 -6.41
N TYR A 113 -2.07 -1.46 -7.27
CA TYR A 113 -2.00 -1.19 -8.71
C TYR A 113 -3.21 -0.36 -9.11
N ASP A 114 -3.07 0.44 -10.17
CA ASP A 114 -4.21 1.18 -10.71
C ASP A 114 -5.03 0.30 -11.66
N GLY A 115 -6.06 0.89 -12.25
CA GLY A 115 -6.96 0.14 -13.14
C GLY A 115 -6.33 -0.37 -14.41
N ASN A 116 -5.16 0.17 -14.77
CA ASN A 116 -4.42 -0.29 -15.95
C ASN A 116 -3.34 -1.29 -15.62
N GLY A 117 -3.23 -1.68 -14.37
CA GLY A 117 -2.20 -2.62 -13.94
C GLY A 117 -0.87 -1.98 -13.63
N THR A 118 -0.82 -0.66 -13.54
CA THR A 118 0.42 0.04 -13.20
C THR A 118 0.63 0.00 -11.68
N TYR A 119 1.82 -0.39 -11.28
CA TYR A 119 2.18 -0.45 -9.87
C TYR A 119 2.25 0.96 -9.28
N LEU A 120 1.64 1.16 -8.13
CA LEU A 120 1.62 2.46 -7.46
C LEU A 120 2.47 2.49 -6.20
N THR A 121 2.27 1.54 -5.30
CA THR A 121 2.98 1.53 -4.03
C THR A 121 2.85 0.16 -3.37
N SER A 122 3.66 -0.09 -2.36
CA SER A 122 3.53 -1.32 -1.58
C SER A 122 4.03 -1.09 -0.16
N ALA A 123 3.66 -1.99 0.74
CA ALA A 123 4.14 -1.97 2.11
C ALA A 123 4.00 -3.36 2.70
N ASN A 124 4.78 -3.62 3.74
CA ASN A 124 4.76 -4.91 4.43
C ASN A 124 4.06 -4.76 5.77
N VAL A 125 3.37 -5.81 6.17
CA VAL A 125 2.71 -5.85 7.47
C VAL A 125 2.95 -7.22 8.10
N ASN A 126 3.20 -7.21 9.41
CA ASN A 126 3.34 -8.41 10.19
C ASN A 126 2.11 -8.57 11.06
N VAL A 127 1.51 -9.74 11.04
CA VAL A 127 0.29 -10.03 11.79
C VAL A 127 0.56 -11.20 12.71
N LYS A 128 0.21 -11.05 13.99
CA LYS A 128 0.38 -12.11 14.97
C LYS A 128 -0.95 -12.39 15.65
N GLN A 129 -1.22 -13.66 15.91
CA GLN A 129 -2.42 -14.03 16.67
C GLN A 129 -2.17 -13.92 18.14
N GLN A 130 -3.18 -13.50 18.87
CA GLN A 130 -3.12 -13.43 20.31
C GLN A 130 -3.11 -14.81 20.94
#